data_2b344153e450bf3b8a0fd2fc5bf61776
#
_entry.id   2b344153e450bf3b8a0fd2fc5bf61776
#
_cell.length_a   1.000
_cell.length_b   1.000
_cell.length_c   1.000
_cell.angle_alpha   90.00
_cell.angle_beta   90.00
_cell.angle_gamma   90.00
#
_symmetry.space_group_name_H-M   'P 1'
#
loop_
_entity.id
_entity.type
_entity.pdbx_description
1 polymer ?
#
loop_
_entity_poly.entity_id
_entity_poly.type
_entity_poly.pdbx_seq_one_letter_code
_entity_poly.pdbx_strand_id
1 'polypeptide(L)'
;MTTSAVDYDHIYVHLINMDTCVHEMIRNTPTDDYVVFINARLSEQAQHEAFEHAIEHIKNNDFEKSSVQQIEAEAHGLVPRTIPKPVATYKGNKEVSAWLKRITSDHRKIKQQFDARWKRNNLRANMGYDFFDSEQKRLDNLTE
;
A
#
# COMPACT_ATOMS: atom_id res chain seq x y z
N MET A 1 2.25 -22.36 16.32
CA MET A 1 2.08 -22.07 14.88
C MET A 1 3.36 -21.40 14.38
N THR A 2 4.15 -22.14 13.65
CA THR A 2 5.30 -21.58 12.95
C THR A 2 4.77 -20.78 11.77
N THR A 3 4.80 -19.47 11.84
CA THR A 3 4.73 -18.63 10.65
C THR A 3 5.94 -19.00 9.79
N SER A 4 5.70 -19.84 8.79
CA SER A 4 6.74 -20.09 7.80
C SER A 4 7.08 -18.75 7.18
N ALA A 5 8.33 -18.33 7.34
CA ALA A 5 8.81 -17.13 6.66
C ALA A 5 8.53 -17.31 5.17
N VAL A 6 7.89 -16.32 4.56
CA VAL A 6 7.62 -16.36 3.13
C VAL A 6 8.95 -16.35 2.40
N ASP A 7 9.13 -17.31 1.51
CA ASP A 7 10.33 -17.42 0.69
C ASP A 7 10.19 -16.54 -0.56
N TYR A 8 11.05 -15.53 -0.67
CA TYR A 8 11.10 -14.61 -1.80
C TYR A 8 12.29 -14.87 -2.74
N ASP A 9 13.01 -16.00 -2.59
CA ASP A 9 14.22 -16.27 -3.37
C ASP A 9 13.96 -16.30 -4.88
N HIS A 10 12.77 -16.71 -5.29
CA HIS A 10 12.33 -16.77 -6.68
C HIS A 10 11.44 -15.58 -7.09
N ILE A 11 11.47 -14.49 -6.33
CA ILE A 11 10.64 -13.32 -6.58
C ILE A 11 11.52 -12.10 -6.88
N TYR A 12 11.19 -11.45 -8.01
CA TYR A 12 11.77 -10.19 -8.44
C TYR A 12 10.68 -9.11 -8.38
N VAL A 13 10.94 -8.01 -7.72
CA VAL A 13 10.00 -6.89 -7.62
C VAL A 13 10.54 -5.71 -8.41
N HIS A 14 9.77 -5.24 -9.38
CA HIS A 14 10.07 -4.04 -10.14
C HIS A 14 9.01 -2.97 -9.84
N LEU A 15 9.45 -1.83 -9.32
CA LEU A 15 8.60 -0.65 -9.24
C LEU A 15 8.64 0.08 -10.59
N ILE A 16 7.53 0.10 -11.29
CA ILE A 16 7.38 0.75 -12.60
C ILE A 16 6.21 1.73 -12.59
N ASN A 17 6.31 2.78 -13.39
CA ASN A 17 5.19 3.68 -13.60
C ASN A 17 4.16 3.03 -14.53
N MET A 18 2.97 2.80 -14.01
CA MET A 18 1.84 2.26 -14.76
C MET A 18 0.66 3.21 -14.70
N ASP A 19 -0.39 2.90 -15.45
CA ASP A 19 -1.67 3.57 -15.30
C ASP A 19 -2.19 3.44 -13.86
N THR A 20 -2.85 4.46 -13.34
CA THR A 20 -3.35 4.49 -11.95
C THR A 20 -4.39 3.41 -11.65
N CYS A 21 -5.03 2.85 -12.68
CA CYS A 21 -5.95 1.74 -12.55
C CYS A 21 -5.26 0.38 -12.33
N VAL A 22 -3.96 0.28 -12.60
CA VAL A 22 -3.19 -0.95 -12.48
C VAL A 22 -2.31 -0.85 -11.24
N HIS A 23 -2.54 -1.72 -10.27
CA HIS A 23 -1.77 -1.76 -9.03
C HIS A 23 -0.55 -2.66 -9.14
N GLU A 24 -0.74 -3.86 -9.69
CA GLU A 24 0.32 -4.86 -9.85
C GLU A 24 0.11 -5.68 -11.14
N MET A 25 1.18 -6.26 -11.61
CA MET A 25 1.18 -7.30 -12.64
C MET A 25 2.18 -8.38 -12.25
N ILE A 26 1.91 -9.62 -12.62
CA ILE A 26 2.78 -10.74 -12.31
C ILE A 26 3.10 -11.46 -13.62
N ARG A 27 4.36 -11.82 -13.79
CA ARG A 27 4.82 -12.68 -14.88
C ARG A 27 5.60 -13.86 -14.32
N ASN A 28 5.32 -15.03 -14.83
CA ASN A 28 6.13 -16.21 -14.62
C ASN A 28 7.25 -16.26 -15.67
N THR A 29 8.46 -16.55 -15.25
CA THR A 29 9.60 -16.74 -16.15
C THR A 29 9.74 -18.22 -16.53
N PRO A 30 10.44 -18.54 -17.62
CA PRO A 30 10.71 -19.94 -17.99
C PRO A 30 11.52 -20.73 -16.95
N THR A 31 12.13 -20.05 -15.98
CA THR A 31 12.93 -20.63 -14.89
C THR A 31 12.14 -20.81 -13.59
N ASP A 32 10.81 -20.76 -13.64
CA ASP A 32 9.91 -20.81 -12.50
C ASP A 32 10.11 -19.67 -11.46
N ASP A 33 10.75 -18.59 -11.87
CA ASP A 33 10.81 -17.35 -11.10
C ASP A 33 9.60 -16.46 -11.42
N TYR A 34 9.20 -15.63 -10.46
CA TYR A 34 8.12 -14.67 -10.62
C TYR A 34 8.66 -13.26 -10.67
N VAL A 35 8.20 -12.49 -11.64
CA VAL A 35 8.44 -11.04 -11.68
C VAL A 35 7.15 -10.34 -11.32
N VAL A 36 7.18 -9.61 -10.23
CA VAL A 36 6.07 -8.80 -9.73
C VAL A 36 6.33 -7.34 -10.07
N PHE A 37 5.48 -6.77 -10.90
CA PHE A 37 5.50 -5.35 -11.22
C PHE A 37 4.52 -4.62 -10.31
N ILE A 38 5.02 -3.68 -9.53
CA ILE A 38 4.21 -2.83 -8.65
C ILE A 38 4.21 -1.42 -9.22
N ASN A 39 3.05 -0.77 -9.23
CA ASN A 39 2.94 0.59 -9.71
C ASN A 39 3.65 1.57 -8.75
N ALA A 40 4.72 2.19 -9.24
CA ALA A 40 5.52 3.14 -8.47
C ALA A 40 4.76 4.44 -8.09
N ARG A 41 3.63 4.72 -8.74
CA ARG A 41 2.78 5.87 -8.47
C ARG A 41 1.87 5.69 -7.26
N LEU A 42 1.75 4.46 -6.75
CA LEU A 42 0.97 4.18 -5.55
C LEU A 42 1.69 4.70 -4.30
N SER A 43 0.91 4.98 -3.26
CA SER A 43 1.46 5.19 -1.92
C SER A 43 2.19 3.94 -1.43
N GLU A 44 3.10 4.09 -0.48
CA GLU A 44 3.84 2.95 0.08
C GLU A 44 2.92 1.88 0.67
N GLN A 45 1.83 2.29 1.33
CA GLN A 45 0.82 1.35 1.81
C GLN A 45 0.15 0.59 0.66
N ALA A 46 -0.27 1.28 -0.38
CA ALA A 46 -0.90 0.64 -1.54
C ALA A 46 0.08 -0.26 -2.30
N GLN A 47 1.36 0.09 -2.35
CA GLN A 47 2.41 -0.80 -2.89
C GLN A 47 2.54 -2.08 -2.05
N HIS A 48 2.49 -1.97 -0.74
CA HIS A 48 2.53 -3.13 0.16
C HIS A 48 1.31 -4.04 -0.03
N GLU A 49 0.13 -3.46 -0.08
CA GLU A 49 -1.12 -4.20 -0.33
C GLU A 49 -1.12 -4.89 -1.70
N ALA A 50 -0.66 -4.20 -2.74
CA ALA A 50 -0.51 -4.75 -4.08
C ALA A 50 0.49 -5.93 -4.09
N PHE A 51 1.60 -5.81 -3.38
CA PHE A 51 2.57 -6.88 -3.26
C PHE A 51 2.00 -8.09 -2.51
N GLU A 52 1.31 -7.89 -1.38
CA GLU A 52 0.66 -8.99 -0.64
C GLU A 52 -0.38 -9.72 -1.51
N HIS A 53 -1.18 -8.98 -2.27
CA HIS A 53 -2.13 -9.54 -3.21
C HIS A 53 -1.44 -10.38 -4.31
N ALA A 54 -0.33 -9.87 -4.84
CA ALA A 54 0.48 -10.61 -5.81
C ALA A 54 1.05 -11.92 -5.23
N ILE A 55 1.54 -11.88 -3.99
CA ILE A 55 2.05 -13.08 -3.30
C ILE A 55 0.94 -14.10 -3.05
N GLU A 56 -0.26 -13.65 -2.76
CA GLU A 56 -1.41 -14.55 -2.60
C GLU A 56 -1.71 -15.30 -3.90
N HIS A 57 -1.70 -14.63 -5.05
CA HIS A 57 -1.84 -15.27 -6.35
C HIS A 57 -0.73 -16.29 -6.63
N ILE A 58 0.52 -15.97 -6.28
CA ILE A 58 1.65 -16.89 -6.43
C ILE A 58 1.46 -18.14 -5.57
N LYS A 59 1.06 -17.99 -4.31
CA LYS A 59 0.79 -19.11 -3.38
C LYS A 59 -0.34 -20.00 -3.86
N ASN A 60 -1.38 -19.41 -4.44
CA ASN A 60 -2.55 -20.13 -4.93
C ASN A 60 -2.34 -20.75 -6.32
N ASN A 61 -1.18 -20.52 -6.93
CA ASN A 61 -0.85 -20.98 -8.29
C ASN A 61 -1.91 -20.59 -9.35
N ASP A 62 -2.43 -19.36 -9.21
CA ASP A 62 -3.53 -18.86 -10.06
C ASP A 62 -3.12 -18.62 -11.53
N PHE A 63 -1.83 -18.73 -11.84
CA PHE A 63 -1.28 -18.48 -13.19
C PHE A 63 -1.61 -19.57 -14.22
N GLU A 64 -1.89 -20.77 -13.78
CA GLU A 64 -2.38 -21.82 -14.66
C GLU A 64 -3.82 -21.59 -15.12
N LYS A 65 -4.55 -20.77 -14.35
CA LYS A 65 -5.92 -20.37 -14.67
C LYS A 65 -5.89 -19.00 -15.34
N SER A 66 -5.44 -18.90 -16.57
CA SER A 66 -5.31 -17.66 -17.37
C SER A 66 -6.10 -16.49 -16.78
N SER A 67 -5.38 -15.56 -16.13
CA SER A 67 -6.00 -14.50 -15.35
C SER A 67 -6.86 -13.62 -16.26
N VAL A 68 -8.15 -13.69 -16.10
CA VAL A 68 -9.14 -12.87 -16.81
C VAL A 68 -8.79 -11.38 -16.66
N GLN A 69 -8.29 -10.98 -15.49
CA GLN A 69 -7.87 -9.60 -15.21
C GLN A 69 -6.70 -9.13 -16.08
N GLN A 70 -5.72 -9.99 -16.33
CA GLN A 70 -4.61 -9.66 -17.22
C GLN A 70 -5.07 -9.52 -18.67
N ILE A 71 -5.91 -10.42 -19.13
CA ILE A 71 -6.51 -10.37 -20.47
C ILE A 71 -7.36 -9.10 -20.63
N GLU A 72 -8.15 -8.75 -19.63
CA GLU A 72 -8.95 -7.53 -19.64
C GLU A 72 -8.08 -6.28 -19.63
N ALA A 73 -7.04 -6.22 -18.81
CA ALA A 73 -6.11 -5.10 -18.77
C ALA A 73 -5.37 -4.92 -20.11
N GLU A 74 -4.96 -6.00 -20.74
CA GLU A 74 -4.34 -5.99 -22.07
C GLU A 74 -5.34 -5.54 -23.14
N ALA A 75 -6.58 -6.03 -23.11
CA ALA A 75 -7.64 -5.67 -24.05
C ALA A 75 -8.03 -4.17 -23.96
N HIS A 76 -7.98 -3.59 -22.79
CA HIS A 76 -8.25 -2.17 -22.55
C HIS A 76 -7.02 -1.26 -22.75
N GLY A 77 -5.87 -1.81 -23.14
CA GLY A 77 -4.64 -1.04 -23.38
C GLY A 77 -4.03 -0.45 -22.10
N LEU A 78 -4.41 -0.97 -20.93
CA LEU A 78 -3.91 -0.53 -19.62
C LEU A 78 -2.48 -1.07 -19.35
N VAL A 79 -2.12 -2.17 -20.00
CA VAL A 79 -0.77 -2.74 -19.93
C VAL A 79 0.11 -2.02 -20.96
N PRO A 80 1.24 -1.43 -20.56
CA PRO A 80 2.15 -0.81 -21.50
C PRO A 80 2.68 -1.87 -22.51
N ARG A 81 2.68 -1.53 -23.78
CA ARG A 81 3.24 -2.39 -24.84
C ARG A 81 4.71 -2.68 -24.65
N THR A 82 5.42 -1.75 -24.05
CA THR A 82 6.82 -1.89 -23.63
C THR A 82 6.89 -1.65 -22.13
N ILE A 83 7.58 -2.54 -21.41
CA ILE A 83 7.76 -2.37 -19.96
C ILE A 83 8.68 -1.16 -19.73
N PRO A 84 8.22 -0.12 -19.03
CA PRO A 84 9.05 1.03 -18.70
C PRO A 84 10.27 0.61 -17.89
N LYS A 85 11.33 1.44 -17.95
CA LYS A 85 12.49 1.23 -17.09
C LYS A 85 12.05 1.28 -15.62
N PRO A 86 12.41 0.27 -14.80
CA PRO A 86 12.03 0.28 -13.38
C PRO A 86 12.60 1.49 -12.64
N VAL A 87 11.79 2.10 -11.79
CA VAL A 87 12.22 3.11 -10.81
C VAL A 87 13.10 2.47 -9.74
N ALA A 88 12.76 1.26 -9.32
CA ALA A 88 13.53 0.45 -8.38
C ALA A 88 13.33 -1.03 -8.67
N THR A 89 14.30 -1.85 -8.31
CA THR A 89 14.27 -3.31 -8.45
C THR A 89 14.77 -3.96 -7.18
N TYR A 90 14.06 -4.97 -6.70
CA TYR A 90 14.40 -5.76 -5.53
C TYR A 90 14.38 -7.24 -5.88
N LYS A 91 15.43 -7.97 -5.47
CA LYS A 91 15.63 -9.39 -5.83
C LYS A 91 15.85 -10.24 -4.59
N GLY A 92 15.10 -11.33 -4.50
CA GLY A 92 15.26 -12.34 -3.49
C GLY A 92 14.93 -11.90 -2.06
N ASN A 93 15.11 -12.79 -1.11
CA ASN A 93 14.70 -12.60 0.29
C ASN A 93 15.29 -11.34 0.93
N LYS A 94 16.57 -11.07 0.72
CA LYS A 94 17.25 -9.97 1.38
C LYS A 94 16.70 -8.60 0.95
N GLU A 95 16.64 -8.37 -0.35
CA GLU A 95 16.24 -7.08 -0.89
C GLU A 95 14.72 -6.85 -0.77
N VAL A 96 13.92 -7.85 -1.07
CA VAL A 96 12.45 -7.78 -0.95
C VAL A 96 12.03 -7.59 0.49
N SER A 97 12.62 -8.34 1.43
CA SER A 97 12.32 -8.17 2.86
C SER A 97 12.74 -6.80 3.38
N ALA A 98 13.89 -6.28 2.96
CA ALA A 98 14.35 -4.94 3.35
C ALA A 98 13.41 -3.85 2.82
N TRP A 99 12.98 -3.97 1.57
CA TRP A 99 12.00 -3.06 0.97
C TRP A 99 10.67 -3.07 1.72
N LEU A 100 10.10 -4.25 2.01
CA LEU A 100 8.86 -4.40 2.75
C LEU A 100 8.95 -3.80 4.16
N LYS A 101 10.04 -4.05 4.87
CA LYS A 101 10.27 -3.47 6.21
C LYS A 101 10.31 -1.95 6.15
N ARG A 102 10.96 -1.37 5.14
CA ARG A 102 11.04 0.07 4.97
C ARG A 102 9.67 0.70 4.75
N ILE A 103 8.89 0.23 3.78
CA ILE A 103 7.58 0.81 3.47
C ILE A 103 6.59 0.61 4.62
N THR A 104 6.64 -0.51 5.33
CA THR A 104 5.80 -0.76 6.50
C THR A 104 6.19 0.17 7.67
N SER A 105 7.48 0.38 7.91
CA SER A 105 7.98 1.27 8.95
C SER A 105 7.61 2.74 8.68
N ASP A 106 7.78 3.19 7.45
CA ASP A 106 7.47 4.56 7.05
C ASP A 106 5.96 4.83 7.15
N HIS A 107 5.14 3.89 6.71
CA HIS A 107 3.69 3.96 6.89
C HIS A 107 3.29 4.05 8.37
N ARG A 108 3.89 3.25 9.23
CA ARG A 108 3.64 3.29 10.68
C ARG A 108 3.96 4.65 11.29
N LYS A 109 5.09 5.26 10.90
CA LYS A 109 5.47 6.61 11.35
C LYS A 109 4.47 7.67 10.90
N ILE A 110 4.07 7.66 9.64
CA ILE A 110 3.07 8.57 9.07
C ILE A 110 1.74 8.43 9.82
N LYS A 111 1.28 7.22 10.05
CA LYS A 111 0.06 6.95 10.79
C LYS A 111 0.14 7.49 12.22
N GLN A 112 1.24 7.26 12.93
CA GLN A 112 1.44 7.77 14.28
C GLN A 112 1.42 9.31 14.33
N GLN A 113 2.05 9.97 13.35
CA GLN A 113 2.04 11.43 13.25
C GLN A 113 0.63 11.96 12.96
N PHE A 114 -0.11 11.30 12.08
CA PHE A 114 -1.49 11.66 11.77
C PHE A 114 -2.39 11.52 12.99
N ASP A 115 -2.33 10.40 13.69
CA ASP A 115 -3.12 10.13 14.91
C ASP A 115 -2.81 11.15 16.01
N ALA A 116 -1.55 11.48 16.21
CA ALA A 116 -1.13 12.49 17.19
C ALA A 116 -1.66 13.90 16.83
N ARG A 117 -1.63 14.26 15.55
CA ARG A 117 -2.17 15.53 15.05
C ARG A 117 -3.68 15.60 15.18
N TRP A 118 -4.36 14.51 14.82
CA TRP A 118 -5.82 14.40 14.94
C TRP A 118 -6.28 14.54 16.40
N LYS A 119 -5.62 13.84 17.33
CA LYS A 119 -5.89 13.97 18.78
C LYS A 119 -5.73 15.40 19.27
N ARG A 120 -4.64 16.08 18.90
CA ARG A 120 -4.40 17.48 19.28
C ARG A 120 -5.49 18.42 18.77
N ASN A 121 -5.90 18.25 17.51
CA ASN A 121 -6.94 19.08 16.92
C ASN A 121 -8.30 18.85 17.58
N ASN A 122 -8.65 17.60 17.91
CA ASN A 122 -9.89 17.28 18.60
C ASN A 122 -9.91 17.77 20.06
N LEU A 123 -8.79 17.70 20.76
CA LEU A 123 -8.70 18.28 22.10
C LEU A 123 -8.95 19.80 22.09
N ARG A 124 -8.38 20.51 21.12
CA ARG A 124 -8.61 21.95 20.96
C ARG A 124 -10.07 22.27 20.64
N ALA A 125 -10.69 21.48 19.75
CA ALA A 125 -12.10 21.65 19.43
C ALA A 125 -12.99 21.44 20.66
N ASN A 126 -12.76 20.39 21.44
CA ASN A 126 -13.50 20.12 22.67
C ASN A 126 -13.29 21.21 23.73
N MET A 127 -12.06 21.70 23.89
CA MET A 127 -11.79 22.84 24.79
C MET A 127 -12.51 24.11 24.36
N GLY A 128 -12.66 24.35 23.07
CA GLY A 128 -13.42 25.46 22.53
C GLY A 128 -14.92 25.37 22.85
N TYR A 129 -15.51 24.20 22.70
CA TYR A 129 -16.91 23.95 23.07
C TYR A 129 -17.16 24.15 24.56
N ASP A 130 -16.30 23.64 25.42
CA ASP A 130 -16.41 23.81 26.87
C ASP A 130 -16.33 25.31 27.27
N PHE A 131 -15.50 26.09 26.58
CA PHE A 131 -15.40 27.52 26.81
C PHE A 131 -16.68 28.25 26.43
N PHE A 132 -17.25 28.00 25.27
CA PHE A 132 -18.49 28.60 24.81
C PHE A 132 -19.69 28.23 25.68
N ASP A 133 -19.77 26.98 26.14
CA ASP A 133 -20.85 26.51 27.01
C ASP A 133 -20.75 27.18 28.39
N SER A 134 -19.56 27.36 28.93
CA SER A 134 -19.34 28.05 30.20
C SER A 134 -19.64 29.54 30.11
N GLU A 135 -19.30 30.22 29.02
CA GLU A 135 -19.63 31.63 28.80
C GLU A 135 -21.16 31.83 28.64
N GLN A 136 -21.85 30.95 27.94
CA GLN A 136 -23.31 31.02 27.80
C GLN A 136 -24.01 30.87 29.13
N LYS A 137 -23.62 29.93 29.98
CA LYS A 137 -24.15 29.75 31.31
C LYS A 137 -23.91 30.97 32.21
N ARG A 138 -22.75 31.64 32.06
CA ARG A 138 -22.43 32.85 32.78
C ARG A 138 -23.32 34.02 32.37
N LEU A 139 -23.60 34.16 31.08
CA LEU A 139 -24.50 35.18 30.56
C LEU A 139 -25.96 34.99 30.98
N ASP A 140 -26.42 33.74 30.98
CA ASP A 140 -27.78 33.37 31.40
C ASP A 140 -28.00 33.69 32.89
N ASN A 141 -26.98 33.54 33.73
CA ASN A 141 -27.05 33.90 35.16
C ASN A 141 -27.00 35.41 35.45
N LEU A 142 -26.63 36.24 34.46
CA LEU A 142 -26.60 37.70 34.60
C LEU A 142 -27.93 38.36 34.23
N THR A 143 -28.85 37.60 33.64
CA THR A 143 -30.16 38.07 33.17
C THR A 143 -31.31 37.75 34.11
N GLU A 144 -31.04 37.09 35.24
CA GLU A 144 -31.97 36.94 36.39
C GLU A 144 -31.66 38.03 37.44
#